data_1e0f5b2f1203ba15ef2d176ff8853155
#
_entry.id   1e0f5b2f1203ba15ef2d176ff8853155
#
_cell.length_a   1.000
_cell.length_b   1.000
_cell.length_c   1.000
_cell.angle_alpha   90.00
_cell.angle_beta   90.00
_cell.angle_gamma   90.00
#
_symmetry.space_group_name_H-M   'P 1'
#
loop_
_entity.id
_entity.type
_entity.pdbx_description
1 polymer ?
#
loop_
_entity_poly.entity_id
_entity_poly.type
_entity_poly.pdbx_seq_one_letter_code
_entity_poly.pdbx_strand_id
1 'polypeptide(L)'
;YPKLNVYQVFNVAQTNLKEARPELYAKLEAENKPEKALVKEGDMYSFPAVDRMFKEQRWICPINIEHQDNAFYSISSNQITIPEKSQFKDGESWYGTAFHEMVHSTGAEDQLNRLKPQSGFGSDEYAREELVAELGSALVCQKYGMTKNLKEDSAAYLKSWLGSLKESPS
;
A
#
# COMPACT_ATOMS: atom_id res chain seq x y z
N TYR A 1 -28.90 7.01 -2.12
CA TYR A 1 -28.27 6.04 -1.24
C TYR A 1 -27.20 5.27 -2.04
N PRO A 2 -25.96 5.13 -1.55
CA PRO A 2 -24.97 4.30 -2.21
C PRO A 2 -25.44 2.84 -2.23
N LYS A 3 -25.49 2.25 -3.43
CA LYS A 3 -25.80 0.83 -3.57
C LYS A 3 -24.49 0.05 -3.44
N LEU A 4 -24.41 -0.79 -2.45
CA LEU A 4 -23.34 -1.79 -2.35
C LEU A 4 -23.60 -2.89 -3.38
N ASN A 5 -22.71 -3.03 -4.34
CA ASN A 5 -22.72 -4.14 -5.29
C ASN A 5 -21.62 -5.13 -4.89
N VAL A 6 -21.99 -6.39 -4.72
CA VAL A 6 -21.03 -7.47 -4.47
C VAL A 6 -20.70 -8.15 -5.80
N TYR A 7 -19.42 -8.21 -6.13
CA TYR A 7 -18.91 -8.90 -7.31
C TYR A 7 -18.00 -10.05 -6.89
N GLN A 8 -18.13 -11.18 -7.57
CA GLN A 8 -17.13 -12.23 -7.46
C GLN A 8 -15.96 -11.88 -8.37
N VAL A 9 -14.78 -11.78 -7.82
CA VAL A 9 -13.53 -11.51 -8.55
C VAL A 9 -12.63 -12.74 -8.48
N PHE A 10 -11.94 -13.02 -9.60
CA PHE A 10 -11.05 -14.16 -9.72
C PHE A 10 -9.68 -13.67 -10.19
N ASN A 11 -8.63 -14.28 -9.67
CA ASN A 11 -7.32 -14.12 -10.26
C ASN A 11 -7.31 -14.80 -11.63
N VAL A 12 -7.00 -14.05 -12.69
CA VAL A 12 -6.99 -14.53 -14.07
C VAL A 12 -6.08 -15.76 -14.24
N ALA A 13 -4.96 -15.81 -13.52
CA ALA A 13 -4.04 -16.95 -13.56
C ALA A 13 -4.63 -18.24 -12.94
N GLN A 14 -5.69 -18.14 -12.15
CA GLN A 14 -6.40 -19.28 -11.54
C GLN A 14 -7.61 -19.75 -12.37
N THR A 15 -7.81 -19.15 -13.54
CA THR A 15 -8.91 -19.48 -14.44
C THR A 15 -8.38 -20.23 -15.66
N ASN A 16 -9.25 -20.86 -16.42
CA ASN A 16 -8.93 -21.45 -17.72
C ASN A 16 -8.99 -20.42 -18.88
N LEU A 17 -8.96 -19.11 -18.56
CA LEU A 17 -9.11 -18.05 -19.56
C LEU A 17 -8.03 -18.09 -20.64
N LYS A 18 -6.80 -18.48 -20.27
CA LYS A 18 -5.68 -18.62 -21.19
C LYS A 18 -5.96 -19.64 -22.30
N GLU A 19 -6.68 -20.70 -21.99
CA GLU A 19 -7.05 -21.76 -22.94
C GLU A 19 -8.34 -21.42 -23.68
N ALA A 20 -9.34 -20.90 -22.94
CA ALA A 20 -10.66 -20.62 -23.49
C ALA A 20 -10.73 -19.35 -24.35
N ARG A 21 -9.96 -18.32 -24.00
CA ARG A 21 -9.95 -17.00 -24.65
C ARG A 21 -8.52 -16.40 -24.65
N PRO A 22 -7.57 -16.96 -25.42
CA PRO A 22 -6.16 -16.58 -25.39
C PRO A 22 -5.91 -15.10 -25.70
N GLU A 23 -6.68 -14.51 -26.65
CA GLU A 23 -6.54 -13.10 -26.99
C GLU A 23 -6.94 -12.17 -25.83
N LEU A 24 -8.04 -12.50 -25.13
CA LEU A 24 -8.48 -11.75 -23.97
C LEU A 24 -7.48 -11.89 -22.82
N TYR A 25 -6.94 -13.09 -22.60
CA TYR A 25 -5.90 -13.33 -21.61
C TYR A 25 -4.66 -12.48 -21.89
N ALA A 26 -4.15 -12.49 -23.12
CA ALA A 26 -2.99 -11.71 -23.53
C ALA A 26 -3.22 -10.19 -23.37
N LYS A 27 -4.42 -9.70 -23.68
CA LYS A 27 -4.79 -8.31 -23.47
C LYS A 27 -4.76 -7.94 -22.00
N LEU A 28 -5.39 -8.74 -21.12
CA LEU A 28 -5.41 -8.50 -19.67
C LEU A 28 -4.00 -8.57 -19.07
N GLU A 29 -3.18 -9.51 -19.54
CA GLU A 29 -1.78 -9.62 -19.09
C GLU A 29 -0.96 -8.40 -19.51
N ALA A 30 -1.16 -7.88 -20.71
CA ALA A 30 -0.48 -6.68 -21.20
C ALA A 30 -0.91 -5.41 -20.45
N GLU A 31 -2.22 -5.26 -20.19
CA GLU A 31 -2.79 -4.10 -19.47
C GLU A 31 -2.39 -4.08 -17.99
N ASN A 32 -2.16 -5.25 -17.40
CA ASN A 32 -1.80 -5.39 -15.99
C ASN A 32 -0.31 -5.70 -15.76
N LYS A 33 0.50 -5.63 -16.82
CA LYS A 33 1.95 -5.78 -16.67
C LYS A 33 2.48 -4.66 -15.80
N PRO A 34 3.20 -4.96 -14.69
CA PRO A 34 3.84 -3.92 -13.90
C PRO A 34 4.76 -3.10 -14.80
N GLU A 35 4.74 -1.79 -14.68
CA GLU A 35 5.79 -0.96 -15.26
C GLU A 35 7.12 -1.52 -14.75
N LYS A 36 8.00 -1.90 -15.69
CA LYS A 36 9.24 -2.63 -15.40
C LYS A 36 10.14 -1.86 -14.45
N ALA A 37 9.98 -2.08 -13.18
CA ALA A 37 11.08 -1.94 -12.29
C ALA A 37 11.81 -3.29 -12.31
N LEU A 38 13.04 -3.31 -12.78
CA LEU A 38 13.94 -4.44 -12.60
C LEU A 38 14.36 -4.46 -11.13
N VAL A 39 13.48 -4.94 -10.28
CA VAL A 39 13.75 -5.11 -8.86
C VAL A 39 14.48 -6.44 -8.70
N LYS A 40 15.73 -6.37 -8.27
CA LYS A 40 16.43 -7.55 -7.76
C LYS A 40 16.20 -7.61 -6.25
N GLU A 41 15.75 -8.76 -5.79
CA GLU A 41 15.57 -9.00 -4.37
C GLU A 41 16.87 -8.68 -3.59
N GLY A 42 16.74 -7.95 -2.49
CA GLY A 42 17.87 -7.54 -1.64
C GLY A 42 18.69 -6.34 -2.11
N ASP A 43 18.48 -5.83 -3.33
CA ASP A 43 19.23 -4.69 -3.84
C ASP A 43 18.64 -3.34 -3.37
N MET A 44 19.54 -2.38 -3.12
CA MET A 44 19.18 -0.98 -2.86
C MET A 44 18.95 -0.23 -4.19
N TYR A 45 17.86 -0.56 -4.86
CA TYR A 45 17.50 0.02 -6.15
C TYR A 45 16.81 1.38 -6.00
N SER A 46 16.64 2.08 -7.13
CA SER A 46 15.97 3.37 -7.21
C SER A 46 14.85 3.36 -8.24
N PHE A 47 13.77 4.07 -7.90
CA PHE A 47 12.69 4.41 -8.82
C PHE A 47 12.78 5.89 -9.16
N PRO A 48 13.37 6.27 -10.27
CA PRO A 48 13.63 7.69 -10.57
C PRO A 48 12.37 8.56 -10.55
N ALA A 49 11.22 8.02 -10.93
CA ALA A 49 9.95 8.75 -10.90
C ALA A 49 9.48 9.02 -9.47
N VAL A 50 9.56 8.02 -8.58
CA VAL A 50 9.19 8.13 -7.18
C VAL A 50 10.19 9.01 -6.41
N ASP A 51 11.48 8.78 -6.63
CA ASP A 51 12.55 9.58 -6.01
C ASP A 51 12.43 11.07 -6.39
N ARG A 52 12.08 11.35 -7.66
CA ARG A 52 11.79 12.71 -8.12
C ARG A 52 10.58 13.30 -7.44
N MET A 53 9.50 12.55 -7.30
CA MET A 53 8.28 12.97 -6.61
C MET A 53 8.60 13.36 -5.15
N PHE A 54 9.40 12.57 -4.44
CA PHE A 54 9.85 12.90 -3.08
C PHE A 54 10.71 14.16 -3.04
N LYS A 55 11.70 14.25 -3.94
CA LYS A 55 12.59 15.41 -4.02
C LYS A 55 11.85 16.72 -4.36
N GLU A 56 10.88 16.66 -5.27
CA GLU A 56 10.10 17.81 -5.72
C GLU A 56 8.87 18.06 -4.82
N GLN A 57 8.70 17.28 -3.76
CA GLN A 57 7.55 17.39 -2.83
C GLN A 57 6.20 17.35 -3.56
N ARG A 58 6.07 16.48 -4.56
CA ARG A 58 4.87 16.37 -5.41
C ARG A 58 3.91 15.32 -4.86
N TRP A 59 3.59 15.46 -3.59
CA TRP A 59 2.59 14.65 -2.91
C TRP A 59 1.57 15.57 -2.21
N ILE A 60 0.50 15.02 -1.67
CA ILE A 60 -0.59 15.77 -1.02
C ILE A 60 -0.17 16.46 0.29
N CYS A 61 0.95 16.04 0.87
CA CYS A 61 1.54 16.63 2.06
C CYS A 61 3.08 16.55 1.98
N PRO A 62 3.82 17.34 2.77
CA PRO A 62 5.27 17.27 2.83
C PRO A 62 5.79 15.88 3.21
N ILE A 63 6.89 15.45 2.58
CA ILE A 63 7.59 14.21 2.90
C ILE A 63 9.01 14.56 3.35
N ASN A 64 9.32 14.29 4.61
CA ASN A 64 10.63 14.48 5.21
C ASN A 64 11.39 13.16 5.24
N ILE A 65 12.61 13.16 4.72
CA ILE A 65 13.50 11.99 4.77
C ILE A 65 14.67 12.39 5.66
N GLU A 66 14.80 11.74 6.80
CA GLU A 66 15.79 12.08 7.81
C GLU A 66 16.29 10.85 8.58
N HIS A 67 17.44 10.98 9.23
CA HIS A 67 17.99 9.88 10.01
C HIS A 67 17.21 9.69 11.32
N GLN A 68 16.39 8.63 11.39
CA GLN A 68 15.56 8.28 12.54
C GLN A 68 15.10 6.82 12.49
N ASP A 69 14.50 6.34 13.58
CA ASP A 69 14.14 4.92 13.72
C ASP A 69 12.75 4.56 13.17
N ASN A 70 11.81 5.51 13.08
CA ASN A 70 10.42 5.23 12.76
C ASN A 70 9.93 6.04 11.56
N ALA A 71 9.16 5.40 10.68
CA ALA A 71 8.33 6.10 9.70
C ALA A 71 6.96 6.39 10.29
N PHE A 72 6.39 7.54 9.98
CA PHE A 72 5.03 7.88 10.39
C PHE A 72 4.42 9.01 9.56
N TYR A 73 3.10 8.99 9.42
CA TYR A 73 2.32 10.13 9.02
C TYR A 73 1.75 10.83 10.26
N SER A 74 2.00 12.12 10.40
CA SER A 74 1.49 12.95 11.48
C SER A 74 0.22 13.68 11.07
N ILE A 75 -0.92 13.32 11.67
CA ILE A 75 -2.21 13.98 11.42
C ILE A 75 -2.15 15.47 11.83
N SER A 76 -1.50 15.76 12.96
CA SER A 76 -1.48 17.12 13.52
C SER A 76 -0.67 18.12 12.69
N SER A 77 0.41 17.67 12.06
CA SER A 77 1.26 18.51 11.22
C SER A 77 1.01 18.30 9.72
N ASN A 78 0.16 17.33 9.36
CA ASN A 78 -0.12 16.89 8.01
C ASN A 78 1.16 16.67 7.18
N GLN A 79 2.06 15.85 7.72
CA GLN A 79 3.34 15.55 7.07
C GLN A 79 3.76 14.09 7.29
N ILE A 80 4.52 13.58 6.35
CA ILE A 80 5.13 12.25 6.42
C ILE A 80 6.58 12.41 6.82
N THR A 81 7.07 11.53 7.69
CA THR A 81 8.49 11.40 8.01
C THR A 81 8.94 9.96 7.77
N ILE A 82 10.04 9.77 7.05
CA ILE A 82 10.56 8.47 6.67
C ILE A 82 12.05 8.42 7.02
N PRO A 83 12.57 7.31 7.59
CA PRO A 83 14.00 7.13 7.77
C PRO A 83 14.75 7.17 6.44
N GLU A 84 16.03 7.55 6.48
CA GLU A 84 16.90 7.52 5.31
C GLU A 84 16.95 6.13 4.69
N LYS A 85 17.02 6.08 3.37
CA LYS A 85 17.05 4.83 2.60
C LYS A 85 18.21 3.91 3.01
N SER A 86 19.33 4.51 3.42
CA SER A 86 20.52 3.80 3.94
C SER A 86 20.28 3.00 5.22
N GLN A 87 19.20 3.28 5.96
CA GLN A 87 18.83 2.57 7.19
C GLN A 87 18.04 1.27 6.92
N PHE A 88 17.68 1.00 5.67
CA PHE A 88 16.94 -0.18 5.27
C PHE A 88 17.84 -1.24 4.64
N LYS A 89 17.47 -2.50 4.77
CA LYS A 89 18.19 -3.63 4.18
C LYS A 89 18.14 -3.68 2.66
N ASP A 90 17.07 -3.14 2.06
CA ASP A 90 16.82 -3.13 0.62
C ASP A 90 15.87 -1.98 0.23
N GLY A 91 15.85 -1.68 -1.07
CA GLY A 91 15.00 -0.63 -1.62
C GLY A 91 13.51 -0.95 -1.49
N GLU A 92 13.13 -2.22 -1.62
CA GLU A 92 11.74 -2.66 -1.52
C GLU A 92 11.14 -2.33 -0.15
N SER A 93 11.89 -2.61 0.91
CA SER A 93 11.48 -2.30 2.28
C SER A 93 11.32 -0.79 2.49
N TRP A 94 12.23 0.02 1.94
CA TRP A 94 12.15 1.47 2.04
C TRP A 94 10.95 2.05 1.29
N TYR A 95 10.77 1.70 0.01
CA TYR A 95 9.63 2.19 -0.78
C TYR A 95 8.30 1.68 -0.22
N GLY A 96 8.25 0.43 0.21
CA GLY A 96 7.06 -0.14 0.84
C GLY A 96 6.64 0.62 2.10
N THR A 97 7.61 1.02 2.93
CA THR A 97 7.37 1.87 4.11
C THR A 97 6.90 3.27 3.69
N ALA A 98 7.56 3.88 2.70
CA ALA A 98 7.15 5.18 2.19
C ALA A 98 5.70 5.17 1.67
N PHE A 99 5.33 4.17 0.88
CA PHE A 99 3.97 4.03 0.36
C PHE A 99 2.94 3.76 1.46
N HIS A 100 3.31 3.06 2.52
CA HIS A 100 2.44 2.85 3.69
C HIS A 100 2.05 4.20 4.32
N GLU A 101 3.03 5.05 4.62
CA GLU A 101 2.78 6.38 5.18
C GLU A 101 2.04 7.31 4.20
N MET A 102 2.32 7.19 2.90
CA MET A 102 1.57 7.92 1.87
C MET A 102 0.10 7.51 1.83
N VAL A 103 -0.23 6.23 2.03
CA VAL A 103 -1.62 5.79 2.12
C VAL A 103 -2.29 6.37 3.36
N HIS A 104 -1.63 6.40 4.53
CA HIS A 104 -2.15 7.07 5.72
C HIS A 104 -2.49 8.53 5.44
N SER A 105 -1.62 9.27 4.76
CA SER A 105 -1.85 10.69 4.46
C SER A 105 -3.09 10.93 3.60
N THR A 106 -3.51 9.95 2.77
CA THR A 106 -4.78 10.04 2.04
C THR A 106 -6.01 9.98 2.96
N GLY A 107 -5.83 9.58 4.21
CA GLY A 107 -6.87 9.55 5.23
C GLY A 107 -7.12 10.88 5.93
N ALA A 108 -6.35 11.93 5.62
CA ALA A 108 -6.50 13.26 6.18
C ALA A 108 -7.92 13.83 6.00
N GLU A 109 -8.28 14.79 6.85
CA GLU A 109 -9.63 15.40 6.85
C GLU A 109 -9.98 16.03 5.51
N ASP A 110 -9.01 16.70 4.88
CA ASP A 110 -9.13 17.38 3.58
C ASP A 110 -9.02 16.41 2.38
N GLN A 111 -8.77 15.12 2.63
CA GLN A 111 -8.66 14.07 1.62
C GLN A 111 -9.86 13.10 1.75
N LEU A 112 -9.64 11.88 2.16
CA LEU A 112 -10.68 10.84 2.31
C LEU A 112 -11.33 10.81 3.70
N ASN A 113 -10.86 11.65 4.61
CA ASN A 113 -11.40 11.84 5.97
C ASN A 113 -11.61 10.53 6.76
N ARG A 114 -10.68 9.58 6.62
CA ARG A 114 -10.70 8.31 7.36
C ARG A 114 -10.11 8.44 8.76
N LEU A 115 -9.04 9.24 8.89
CA LEU A 115 -8.32 9.42 10.15
C LEU A 115 -9.09 10.32 11.11
N LYS A 116 -9.24 9.85 12.34
CA LYS A 116 -9.85 10.64 13.42
C LYS A 116 -8.81 10.89 14.51
N PRO A 117 -8.63 12.13 14.97
CA PRO A 117 -7.64 12.48 16.00
C PRO A 117 -7.78 11.70 17.32
N GLN A 118 -8.97 11.13 17.56
CA GLN A 118 -9.31 10.40 18.79
C GLN A 118 -9.08 8.89 18.67
N SER A 119 -8.75 8.37 17.50
CA SER A 119 -8.45 6.95 17.30
C SER A 119 -7.11 6.62 17.94
N GLY A 120 -7.15 6.20 19.21
CA GLY A 120 -5.95 5.82 19.97
C GLY A 120 -5.31 4.55 19.41
N PHE A 121 -4.01 4.41 19.64
CA PHE A 121 -3.27 3.19 19.33
C PHE A 121 -3.95 1.97 19.93
N GLY A 122 -4.25 0.95 19.09
CA GLY A 122 -4.93 -0.28 19.50
C GLY A 122 -6.46 -0.25 19.44
N SER A 123 -7.09 0.86 18.97
CA SER A 123 -8.52 0.88 18.69
C SER A 123 -8.87 0.14 17.39
N ASP A 124 -10.15 -0.24 17.23
CA ASP A 124 -10.64 -0.88 15.99
C ASP A 124 -10.49 0.06 14.78
N GLU A 125 -10.66 1.36 14.97
CA GLU A 125 -10.47 2.37 13.92
C GLU A 125 -9.00 2.43 13.50
N TYR A 126 -8.07 2.43 14.47
CA TYR A 126 -6.64 2.38 14.18
C TYR A 126 -6.31 1.11 13.38
N ALA A 127 -6.84 -0.02 13.83
CA ALA A 127 -6.65 -1.30 13.17
C ALA A 127 -7.13 -1.33 11.72
N ARG A 128 -8.28 -0.70 11.45
CA ARG A 128 -8.84 -0.57 10.09
C ARG A 128 -7.94 0.29 9.20
N GLU A 129 -7.43 1.38 9.73
CA GLU A 129 -6.56 2.29 8.98
C GLU A 129 -5.21 1.62 8.65
N GLU A 130 -4.62 0.88 9.58
CA GLU A 130 -3.43 0.07 9.32
C GLU A 130 -3.66 -0.93 8.18
N LEU A 131 -4.82 -1.58 8.17
CA LEU A 131 -5.19 -2.48 7.09
C LEU A 131 -5.30 -1.77 5.74
N VAL A 132 -5.90 -0.57 5.71
CA VAL A 132 -5.98 0.26 4.50
C VAL A 132 -4.58 0.62 4.02
N ALA A 133 -3.69 1.03 4.93
CA ALA A 133 -2.32 1.40 4.61
C ALA A 133 -1.52 0.21 4.07
N GLU A 134 -1.62 -0.96 4.70
CA GLU A 134 -0.95 -2.18 4.25
C GLU A 134 -1.44 -2.64 2.88
N LEU A 135 -2.75 -2.73 2.66
CA LEU A 135 -3.31 -3.13 1.38
C LEU A 135 -3.00 -2.11 0.28
N GLY A 136 -3.12 -0.82 0.58
CA GLY A 136 -2.82 0.24 -0.36
C GLY A 136 -1.36 0.23 -0.79
N SER A 137 -0.43 0.13 0.17
CA SER A 137 0.99 0.04 -0.12
C SER A 137 1.35 -1.22 -0.91
N ALA A 138 0.73 -2.37 -0.60
CA ALA A 138 0.94 -3.61 -1.32
C ALA A 138 0.49 -3.51 -2.80
N LEU A 139 -0.66 -2.88 -3.06
CA LEU A 139 -1.15 -2.64 -4.42
C LEU A 139 -0.21 -1.72 -5.22
N VAL A 140 0.30 -0.66 -4.59
CA VAL A 140 1.28 0.25 -5.22
C VAL A 140 2.57 -0.49 -5.49
N CYS A 141 3.10 -1.25 -4.53
CA CYS A 141 4.30 -2.07 -4.69
C CYS A 141 4.14 -3.05 -5.85
N GLN A 142 3.01 -3.76 -5.92
CA GLN A 142 2.72 -4.70 -7.00
C GLN A 142 2.72 -4.00 -8.37
N LYS A 143 2.13 -2.82 -8.47
CA LYS A 143 2.10 -2.04 -9.72
C LYS A 143 3.50 -1.70 -10.22
N TYR A 144 4.43 -1.44 -9.31
CA TYR A 144 5.84 -1.17 -9.64
C TYR A 144 6.71 -2.44 -9.74
N GLY A 145 6.10 -3.63 -9.66
CA GLY A 145 6.82 -4.90 -9.77
C GLY A 145 7.61 -5.29 -8.52
N MET A 146 7.32 -4.64 -7.38
CA MET A 146 7.85 -5.03 -6.07
C MET A 146 7.01 -6.17 -5.51
N THR A 147 7.67 -7.25 -5.11
CA THR A 147 7.04 -8.35 -4.39
C THR A 147 7.13 -8.07 -2.89
N LYS A 148 6.32 -7.14 -2.38
CA LYS A 148 6.26 -6.92 -0.94
C LYS A 148 5.78 -8.19 -0.27
N ASN A 149 6.65 -8.83 0.48
CA ASN A 149 6.23 -9.79 1.48
C ASN A 149 5.39 -9.03 2.51
N LEU A 150 4.08 -9.29 2.53
CA LEU A 150 3.22 -8.84 3.61
C LEU A 150 3.92 -9.21 4.92
N LYS A 151 4.17 -8.25 5.78
CA LYS A 151 4.74 -8.52 7.10
C LYS A 151 3.92 -9.63 7.74
N GLU A 152 4.56 -10.56 8.44
CA GLU A 152 3.85 -11.64 9.14
C GLU A 152 2.76 -11.08 10.06
N ASP A 153 3.02 -9.92 10.65
CA ASP A 153 2.07 -9.18 11.48
C ASP A 153 0.84 -8.72 10.68
N SER A 154 1.01 -8.26 9.44
CA SER A 154 -0.09 -7.87 8.55
C SER A 154 -0.95 -9.07 8.14
N ALA A 155 -0.34 -10.22 7.92
CA ALA A 155 -1.07 -11.46 7.62
C ALA A 155 -1.88 -11.95 8.84
N ALA A 156 -1.32 -11.88 10.04
CA ALA A 156 -2.02 -12.19 11.29
C ALA A 156 -3.19 -11.23 11.53
N TYR A 157 -2.97 -9.95 11.25
CA TYR A 157 -3.96 -8.89 11.34
C TYR A 157 -5.11 -9.08 10.35
N LEU A 158 -4.80 -9.34 9.07
CA LEU A 158 -5.78 -9.67 8.03
C LEU A 158 -6.63 -10.90 8.42
N LYS A 159 -6.01 -11.92 9.01
CA LYS A 159 -6.70 -13.12 9.48
C LYS A 159 -7.66 -12.83 10.63
N SER A 160 -7.25 -12.01 11.59
CA SER A 160 -8.10 -11.57 12.69
C SER A 160 -9.30 -10.77 12.17
N TRP A 161 -9.07 -9.87 11.23
CA TRP A 161 -10.10 -9.03 10.64
C TRP A 161 -11.12 -9.80 9.78
N LEU A 162 -10.66 -10.76 9.00
CA LEU A 162 -11.53 -11.68 8.27
C LEU A 162 -12.41 -12.49 9.23
N GLY A 163 -11.91 -12.79 10.43
CA GLY A 163 -12.71 -13.38 11.52
C GLY A 163 -13.85 -12.44 11.95
N SER A 164 -13.53 -11.21 12.30
CA SER A 164 -14.48 -10.21 12.74
C SER A 164 -15.54 -9.86 11.68
N LEU A 165 -15.14 -9.76 10.39
CA LEU A 165 -16.07 -9.53 9.29
C LEU A 165 -17.03 -10.69 9.06
N LYS A 166 -16.65 -11.93 9.38
CA LYS A 166 -17.54 -13.10 9.30
C LYS A 166 -18.55 -13.14 10.43
N GLU A 167 -18.20 -12.58 11.58
CA GLU A 167 -19.07 -12.55 12.79
C GLU A 167 -20.04 -11.35 12.78
N SER A 168 -19.74 -10.30 12.02
CA SER A 168 -20.60 -9.11 11.85
C SER A 168 -20.67 -8.69 10.39
N PRO A 169 -21.42 -9.40 9.54
CA PRO A 169 -21.67 -8.99 8.17
C PRO A 169 -22.73 -7.89 8.15
N SER A 170 -22.34 -6.64 8.31
CA SER A 170 -23.21 -5.46 8.15
C SER A 170 -22.65 -4.49 7.13
#